data_ed239d44539e25e9bceddcd0a6f25d49
#
_entry.id   ed239d44539e25e9bceddcd0a6f25d49
#
_cell.length_a   1.000
_cell.length_b   1.000
_cell.length_c   1.000
_cell.angle_alpha   90.00
_cell.angle_beta   90.00
_cell.angle_gamma   90.00
#
_symmetry.space_group_name_H-M   'P 1'
#
loop_
_entity.id
_entity.type
_entity.pdbx_description
1 polymer ?
#
loop_
_entity_poly.entity_id
_entity_poly.type
_entity_poly.pdbx_seq_one_letter_code
_entity_poly.pdbx_strand_id
1 'polypeptide(L)'
;PSDITLSLAKGARMAGALIYEDTKVTGIEVDKGVIKGIETSQGYISCGVVIACCGQWTRDFARCVGVNVPLVSVEHQYMVTEPIAGVSPDMPTLRDPDRLTYYNEEVGGLVMGGYEPNPIMWAKNGIPKGFHYQLLESNFDHFEPIMEQALGRVPALQTAGVKMLTNGPESFTPDGNFILGEAPELKNFMSAPALTPME
;
A
#
# COMPACT_ATOMS: atom_id res chain seq x y z
N PRO A 1 -7.95 5.11 -8.53
CA PRO A 1 -6.77 4.25 -8.72
C PRO A 1 -7.00 3.17 -9.78
N SER A 2 -8.16 2.49 -9.76
CA SER A 2 -8.45 1.36 -10.66
C SER A 2 -8.31 1.70 -12.14
N ASP A 3 -8.83 2.84 -12.58
CA ASP A 3 -8.78 3.25 -13.99
C ASP A 3 -7.35 3.50 -14.48
N ILE A 4 -6.48 4.02 -13.62
CA ILE A 4 -5.06 4.21 -13.93
C ILE A 4 -4.39 2.85 -14.12
N THR A 5 -4.60 1.92 -13.20
CA THR A 5 -4.05 0.57 -13.28
C THR A 5 -4.53 -0.16 -14.54
N LEU A 6 -5.81 -0.09 -14.84
CA LEU A 6 -6.38 -0.70 -16.04
C LEU A 6 -5.83 -0.07 -17.33
N SER A 7 -5.63 1.25 -17.34
CA SER A 7 -5.04 1.95 -18.48
C SER A 7 -3.58 1.54 -18.72
N LEU A 8 -2.78 1.42 -17.64
CA LEU A 8 -1.40 0.93 -17.72
C LEU A 8 -1.35 -0.52 -18.19
N ALA A 9 -2.22 -1.38 -17.68
CA ALA A 9 -2.32 -2.78 -18.12
C ALA A 9 -2.70 -2.88 -19.60
N LYS A 10 -3.64 -2.05 -20.07
CA LYS A 10 -4.01 -1.97 -21.49
C LYS A 10 -2.81 -1.55 -22.34
N GLY A 11 -2.08 -0.51 -21.93
CA GLY A 11 -0.87 -0.04 -22.63
C GLY A 11 0.21 -1.13 -22.70
N ALA A 12 0.43 -1.84 -21.62
CA ALA A 12 1.40 -2.95 -21.57
C ALA A 12 0.99 -4.07 -22.56
N ARG A 13 -0.28 -4.48 -22.59
CA ARG A 13 -0.79 -5.48 -23.56
C ARG A 13 -0.60 -5.00 -25.01
N MET A 14 -0.87 -3.73 -25.29
CA MET A 14 -0.64 -3.15 -26.62
C MET A 14 0.85 -3.16 -27.04
N ALA A 15 1.76 -3.10 -26.07
CA ALA A 15 3.20 -3.23 -26.28
C ALA A 15 3.69 -4.70 -26.30
N GLY A 16 2.78 -5.68 -26.24
CA GLY A 16 3.11 -7.10 -26.33
C GLY A 16 3.33 -7.81 -25.00
N ALA A 17 3.10 -7.16 -23.86
CA ALA A 17 3.17 -7.83 -22.57
C ALA A 17 2.02 -8.82 -22.39
N LEU A 18 2.35 -10.01 -21.84
CA LEU A 18 1.36 -11.01 -21.48
C LEU A 18 0.99 -10.79 -20.00
N ILE A 19 -0.29 -10.62 -19.71
CA ILE A 19 -0.83 -10.44 -18.37
C ILE A 19 -1.71 -11.64 -18.03
N TYR A 20 -1.30 -12.37 -17.02
CA TYR A 20 -2.01 -13.54 -16.48
C TYR A 20 -2.68 -13.17 -15.17
N GLU A 21 -3.98 -13.02 -15.19
CA GLU A 21 -4.82 -12.80 -14.02
C GLU A 21 -5.08 -14.15 -13.31
N ASP A 22 -5.45 -14.13 -12.03
CA ASP A 22 -5.70 -15.32 -11.21
C ASP A 22 -4.57 -16.35 -11.23
N THR A 23 -3.35 -15.90 -11.49
CA THR A 23 -2.16 -16.73 -11.63
C THR A 23 -1.16 -16.38 -10.52
N LYS A 24 -1.32 -17.04 -9.38
CA LYS A 24 -0.46 -16.82 -8.21
C LYS A 24 0.92 -17.40 -8.45
N VAL A 25 1.98 -16.58 -8.25
CA VAL A 25 3.35 -17.08 -8.17
C VAL A 25 3.53 -17.80 -6.83
N THR A 26 3.98 -19.05 -6.88
CA THR A 26 4.16 -19.92 -5.72
C THR A 26 5.61 -20.18 -5.37
N GLY A 27 6.54 -19.94 -6.30
CA GLY A 27 7.97 -20.10 -6.10
C GLY A 27 8.80 -19.45 -7.18
N ILE A 28 10.11 -19.35 -6.93
CA ILE A 28 11.11 -18.93 -7.91
C ILE A 28 12.15 -20.03 -7.98
N GLU A 29 12.40 -20.54 -9.18
CA GLU A 29 13.47 -21.51 -9.40
C GLU A 29 14.80 -20.80 -9.57
N VAL A 30 15.75 -21.17 -8.71
CA VAL A 30 17.13 -20.66 -8.74
C VAL A 30 18.10 -21.83 -8.82
N ASP A 31 18.97 -21.83 -9.81
CA ASP A 31 20.07 -22.79 -9.94
C ASP A 31 21.41 -22.07 -9.91
N LYS A 32 22.26 -22.40 -8.95
CA LYS A 32 23.61 -21.82 -8.75
C LYS A 32 23.59 -20.28 -8.73
N GLY A 33 22.61 -19.68 -8.05
CA GLY A 33 22.49 -18.24 -7.94
C GLY A 33 21.94 -17.54 -9.19
N VAL A 34 21.36 -18.29 -10.13
CA VAL A 34 20.76 -17.77 -11.36
C VAL A 34 19.30 -18.15 -11.42
N ILE A 35 18.43 -17.17 -11.67
CA ILE A 35 16.99 -17.39 -11.88
C ILE A 35 16.79 -18.19 -13.17
N LYS A 36 15.95 -19.22 -13.09
CA LYS A 36 15.55 -20.09 -14.22
C LYS A 36 14.11 -19.86 -14.62
N GLY A 37 13.25 -19.52 -13.66
CA GLY A 37 11.83 -19.31 -13.88
C GLY A 37 11.06 -19.11 -12.59
N ILE A 38 9.76 -19.08 -12.75
CA ILE A 38 8.80 -18.98 -11.64
C ILE A 38 7.81 -20.14 -11.70
N GLU A 39 7.46 -20.66 -10.55
CA GLU A 39 6.33 -21.56 -10.38
C GLU A 39 5.05 -20.76 -10.13
N THR A 40 3.98 -21.16 -10.77
CA THR A 40 2.67 -20.50 -10.60
C THR A 40 1.57 -21.54 -10.32
N SER A 41 0.41 -21.07 -9.87
CA SER A 41 -0.79 -21.91 -9.72
C SER A 41 -1.29 -22.51 -11.05
N GLN A 42 -0.81 -22.01 -12.19
CA GLN A 42 -1.22 -22.42 -13.54
C GLN A 42 -0.09 -23.15 -14.30
N GLY A 43 1.08 -23.32 -13.69
CA GLY A 43 2.24 -23.96 -14.29
C GLY A 43 3.53 -23.15 -14.17
N TYR A 44 4.56 -23.60 -14.88
CA TYR A 44 5.90 -23.01 -14.83
C TYR A 44 6.10 -22.01 -15.97
N ILE A 45 6.76 -20.89 -15.66
CA ILE A 45 7.16 -19.88 -16.63
C ILE A 45 8.68 -19.73 -16.56
N SER A 46 9.38 -20.10 -17.66
CA SER A 46 10.81 -19.88 -17.77
C SER A 46 11.12 -18.39 -17.95
N CYS A 47 12.01 -17.86 -17.13
CA CYS A 47 12.48 -16.48 -17.24
C CYS A 47 13.89 -16.33 -16.65
N GLY A 48 14.63 -15.35 -17.14
CA GLY A 48 15.98 -15.03 -16.63
C GLY A 48 16.02 -13.84 -15.68
N VAL A 49 14.89 -13.13 -15.53
CA VAL A 49 14.76 -11.95 -14.65
C VAL A 49 13.41 -12.00 -13.98
N VAL A 50 13.36 -11.70 -12.70
CA VAL A 50 12.14 -11.51 -11.92
C VAL A 50 12.10 -10.09 -11.36
N ILE A 51 10.99 -9.40 -11.54
CA ILE A 51 10.75 -8.08 -10.95
C ILE A 51 9.57 -8.20 -9.99
N ALA A 52 9.85 -8.10 -8.69
CA ALA A 52 8.85 -8.23 -7.65
C ALA A 52 8.15 -6.87 -7.40
N CYS A 53 6.93 -6.72 -7.92
CA CYS A 53 6.06 -5.55 -7.74
C CYS A 53 4.86 -5.91 -6.85
N CYS A 54 5.09 -6.63 -5.76
CA CYS A 54 4.04 -7.25 -4.95
C CYS A 54 3.57 -6.37 -3.78
N GLY A 55 3.84 -5.05 -3.78
CA GLY A 55 3.48 -4.15 -2.68
C GLY A 55 3.98 -4.69 -1.34
N GLN A 56 3.13 -4.70 -0.33
CA GLN A 56 3.47 -5.19 1.01
C GLN A 56 3.92 -6.67 1.05
N TRP A 57 3.51 -7.51 0.10
CA TRP A 57 3.92 -8.92 0.02
C TRP A 57 5.34 -9.11 -0.53
N THR A 58 5.99 -8.06 -1.07
CA THR A 58 7.32 -8.17 -1.67
C THR A 58 8.35 -8.71 -0.68
N ARG A 59 8.29 -8.31 0.60
CA ARG A 59 9.18 -8.80 1.65
C ARG A 59 9.08 -10.32 1.82
N ASP A 60 7.87 -10.83 1.95
CA ASP A 60 7.66 -12.26 2.19
C ASP A 60 7.96 -13.08 0.93
N PHE A 61 7.64 -12.56 -0.24
CA PHE A 61 7.97 -13.17 -1.52
C PHE A 61 9.50 -13.26 -1.74
N ALA A 62 10.23 -12.17 -1.50
CA ALA A 62 11.68 -12.13 -1.67
C ALA A 62 12.41 -13.08 -0.69
N ARG A 63 11.90 -13.24 0.53
CA ARG A 63 12.47 -14.18 1.52
C ARG A 63 12.49 -15.63 1.06
N CYS A 64 11.57 -16.04 0.18
CA CYS A 64 11.56 -17.39 -0.37
C CYS A 64 12.84 -17.75 -1.13
N VAL A 65 13.59 -16.77 -1.61
CA VAL A 65 14.85 -16.91 -2.33
C VAL A 65 16.04 -16.27 -1.61
N GLY A 66 15.90 -16.01 -0.31
CA GLY A 66 16.98 -15.47 0.53
C GLY A 66 17.26 -13.98 0.37
N VAL A 67 16.40 -13.25 -0.34
CA VAL A 67 16.52 -11.79 -0.51
C VAL A 67 15.81 -11.06 0.64
N ASN A 68 16.49 -10.09 1.23
CA ASN A 68 15.95 -9.27 2.31
C ASN A 68 15.52 -7.90 1.80
N VAL A 69 14.21 -7.67 1.72
CA VAL A 69 13.62 -6.37 1.38
C VAL A 69 13.22 -5.67 2.68
N PRO A 70 13.83 -4.51 3.03
CA PRO A 70 13.54 -3.79 4.27
C PRO A 70 12.19 -3.05 4.18
N LEU A 71 11.13 -3.81 4.24
CA LEU A 71 9.74 -3.35 4.12
C LEU A 71 8.95 -3.83 5.33
N VAL A 72 8.16 -2.97 5.92
CA VAL A 72 7.24 -3.31 7.00
C VAL A 72 5.85 -2.74 6.72
N SER A 73 4.82 -3.50 7.03
CA SER A 73 3.45 -2.99 7.02
C SER A 73 3.08 -2.45 8.38
N VAL A 74 2.40 -1.32 8.39
CA VAL A 74 1.82 -0.69 9.58
C VAL A 74 0.33 -0.47 9.37
N GLU A 75 -0.41 -0.39 10.46
CA GLU A 75 -1.79 0.06 10.41
C GLU A 75 -1.85 1.51 10.00
N HIS A 76 -2.71 1.84 9.06
CA HIS A 76 -2.93 3.21 8.62
C HIS A 76 -4.43 3.45 8.48
N GLN A 77 -4.90 4.56 9.09
CA GLN A 77 -6.32 4.81 9.19
C GLN A 77 -6.72 6.14 8.57
N TYR A 78 -7.92 6.14 8.01
CA TYR A 78 -8.60 7.37 7.61
C TYR A 78 -10.09 7.29 7.96
N MET A 79 -10.68 8.44 8.22
CA MET A 79 -12.09 8.60 8.52
C MET A 79 -12.82 9.21 7.33
N VAL A 80 -14.04 8.75 7.09
CA VAL A 80 -15.01 9.40 6.20
C VAL A 80 -16.13 9.99 7.05
N THR A 81 -16.42 11.25 6.84
CA THR A 81 -17.51 11.93 7.56
C THR A 81 -18.84 11.78 6.85
N GLU A 82 -19.92 12.01 7.57
CA GLU A 82 -21.21 12.40 6.96
C GLU A 82 -21.05 13.76 6.24
N PRO A 83 -22.00 14.12 5.37
CA PRO A 83 -21.95 15.40 4.67
C PRO A 83 -21.83 16.60 5.62
N ILE A 84 -20.97 17.54 5.28
CA ILE A 84 -20.70 18.75 6.05
C ILE A 84 -21.13 19.97 5.23
N ALA A 85 -21.88 20.87 5.85
CA ALA A 85 -22.34 22.10 5.19
C ALA A 85 -21.14 22.95 4.69
N GLY A 86 -21.18 23.31 3.42
CA GLY A 86 -20.12 24.08 2.77
C GLY A 86 -19.03 23.25 2.09
N VAL A 87 -19.03 21.93 2.25
CA VAL A 87 -18.16 21.04 1.46
C VAL A 87 -18.76 20.83 0.07
N SER A 88 -17.94 21.01 -0.96
CA SER A 88 -18.37 20.85 -2.34
C SER A 88 -17.34 20.06 -3.15
N PRO A 89 -17.74 19.39 -4.26
CA PRO A 89 -16.84 18.62 -5.12
C PRO A 89 -15.70 19.41 -5.75
N ASP A 90 -15.82 20.74 -5.79
CA ASP A 90 -14.80 21.64 -6.37
C ASP A 90 -13.71 22.03 -5.36
N MET A 91 -13.79 21.54 -4.12
CA MET A 91 -12.78 21.81 -3.11
C MET A 91 -11.45 21.12 -3.46
N PRO A 92 -10.32 21.83 -3.36
CA PRO A 92 -9.02 21.20 -3.52
C PRO A 92 -8.72 20.26 -2.35
N THR A 93 -7.93 19.22 -2.61
CA THR A 93 -7.32 18.42 -1.56
C THR A 93 -6.44 19.32 -0.67
N LEU A 94 -6.56 19.15 0.64
CA LEU A 94 -5.74 19.87 1.61
C LEU A 94 -4.81 18.90 2.31
N ARG A 95 -3.55 19.28 2.45
CA ARG A 95 -2.58 18.60 3.30
C ARG A 95 -1.99 19.61 4.30
N ASP A 96 -1.89 19.18 5.56
CA ASP A 96 -1.25 19.95 6.63
C ASP A 96 -0.09 19.14 7.22
N PRO A 97 1.14 19.31 6.71
CA PRO A 97 2.30 18.55 7.19
C PRO A 97 2.64 18.83 8.65
N ASP A 98 2.39 20.04 9.15
CA ASP A 98 2.68 20.39 10.56
C ASP A 98 1.78 19.64 11.54
N ARG A 99 0.57 19.28 11.09
CA ARG A 99 -0.40 18.49 11.86
C ARG A 99 -0.48 17.03 11.43
N LEU A 100 0.35 16.63 10.46
CA LEU A 100 0.37 15.28 9.89
C LEU A 100 -0.97 14.82 9.33
N THR A 101 -1.83 15.75 8.86
CA THR A 101 -3.20 15.44 8.41
C THR A 101 -3.40 15.78 6.94
N TYR A 102 -4.35 15.08 6.31
CA TYR A 102 -4.82 15.37 4.96
C TYR A 102 -6.35 15.28 4.87
N TYR A 103 -6.90 15.97 3.89
CA TYR A 103 -8.35 16.06 3.68
C TYR A 103 -8.65 16.03 2.19
N ASN A 104 -9.70 15.32 1.84
CA ASN A 104 -10.26 15.30 0.49
C ASN A 104 -11.78 15.29 0.56
N GLU A 105 -12.43 15.93 -0.38
CA GLU A 105 -13.90 15.85 -0.51
C GLU A 105 -14.32 14.42 -0.88
N GLU A 106 -15.42 13.96 -0.27
CA GLU A 106 -16.05 12.66 -0.55
C GLU A 106 -17.56 12.77 -0.37
N VAL A 107 -18.28 12.89 -1.47
CA VAL A 107 -19.76 12.91 -1.52
C VAL A 107 -20.38 13.89 -0.51
N GLY A 108 -19.86 15.13 -0.52
CA GLY A 108 -20.31 16.22 0.37
C GLY A 108 -19.73 16.17 1.79
N GLY A 109 -19.02 15.12 2.15
CA GLY A 109 -18.26 14.98 3.39
C GLY A 109 -16.75 15.10 3.14
N LEU A 110 -15.96 14.70 4.12
CA LEU A 110 -14.49 14.66 4.03
C LEU A 110 -13.97 13.26 4.29
N VAL A 111 -13.05 12.82 3.44
CA VAL A 111 -12.03 11.85 3.84
C VAL A 111 -10.98 12.62 4.63
N MET A 112 -10.71 12.22 5.84
CA MET A 112 -9.68 12.79 6.71
C MET A 112 -8.80 11.67 7.24
N GLY A 113 -7.51 11.81 7.05
CA GLY A 113 -6.52 10.89 7.60
C GLY A 113 -5.25 11.63 8.01
N GLY A 114 -4.31 10.86 8.50
CA GLY A 114 -3.03 11.42 8.93
C GLY A 114 -1.99 10.32 9.13
N TYR A 115 -0.75 10.74 9.41
CA TYR A 115 0.35 9.84 9.66
C TYR A 115 0.66 9.80 11.16
N GLU A 116 0.46 8.64 11.75
CA GLU A 116 0.67 8.44 13.18
C GLU A 116 2.17 8.51 13.52
N PRO A 117 2.57 9.33 14.51
CA PRO A 117 3.97 9.37 14.97
C PRO A 117 4.47 8.03 15.55
N ASN A 118 3.54 7.20 16.04
CA ASN A 118 3.82 5.89 16.63
C ASN A 118 3.00 4.80 15.93
N PRO A 119 3.33 4.44 14.67
CA PRO A 119 2.54 3.50 13.90
C PRO A 119 2.58 2.10 14.51
N ILE A 120 1.46 1.40 14.46
CA ILE A 120 1.36 0.01 14.89
C ILE A 120 1.87 -0.89 13.78
N MET A 121 2.97 -1.61 14.03
CA MET A 121 3.48 -2.59 13.08
C MET A 121 2.53 -3.77 12.95
N TRP A 122 2.12 -4.06 11.72
CA TRP A 122 1.30 -5.20 11.37
C TRP A 122 2.12 -6.28 10.65
N ALA A 123 1.72 -7.55 10.83
CA ALA A 123 2.32 -8.72 10.16
C ALA A 123 3.87 -8.79 10.25
N LYS A 124 4.45 -8.51 11.42
CA LYS A 124 5.90 -8.54 11.66
C LYS A 124 6.57 -9.85 11.23
N ASN A 125 5.88 -10.97 11.43
CA ASN A 125 6.37 -12.33 11.15
C ASN A 125 5.92 -12.86 9.78
N GLY A 126 5.33 -12.03 8.95
CA GLY A 126 4.77 -12.38 7.64
C GLY A 126 3.26 -12.12 7.57
N ILE A 127 2.79 -11.83 6.38
CA ILE A 127 1.37 -11.53 6.14
C ILE A 127 0.56 -12.83 6.30
N PRO A 128 -0.55 -12.81 7.04
CA PRO A 128 -1.39 -14.01 7.22
C PRO A 128 -1.84 -14.60 5.88
N LYS A 129 -1.79 -15.93 5.79
CA LYS A 129 -2.28 -16.63 4.59
C LYS A 129 -3.75 -16.29 4.35
N GLY A 130 -4.08 -15.93 3.13
CA GLY A 130 -5.45 -15.58 2.75
C GLY A 130 -5.83 -14.12 3.04
N PHE A 131 -4.94 -13.30 3.58
CA PHE A 131 -5.18 -11.87 3.73
C PHE A 131 -5.08 -11.18 2.35
N HIS A 132 -6.23 -10.92 1.74
CA HIS A 132 -6.37 -10.16 0.51
C HIS A 132 -7.80 -9.61 0.44
N TYR A 133 -7.98 -8.41 -0.10
CA TYR A 133 -9.27 -7.71 -0.14
C TYR A 133 -9.93 -7.57 1.25
N GLN A 134 -9.11 -7.37 2.27
CA GLN A 134 -9.55 -7.24 3.67
C GLN A 134 -8.99 -5.97 4.28
N LEU A 135 -9.75 -5.42 5.21
CA LEU A 135 -9.33 -4.34 6.09
C LEU A 135 -9.03 -4.89 7.48
N LEU A 136 -8.31 -4.12 8.27
CA LEU A 136 -8.10 -4.37 9.69
C LEU A 136 -9.29 -3.81 10.49
N GLU A 137 -9.37 -4.20 11.76
CA GLU A 137 -10.36 -3.61 12.67
C GLU A 137 -10.03 -2.13 12.91
N SER A 138 -11.07 -1.30 12.94
CA SER A 138 -10.92 0.12 13.23
C SER A 138 -10.44 0.33 14.67
N ASN A 139 -9.43 1.16 14.84
CA ASN A 139 -8.83 1.45 16.14
C ASN A 139 -9.01 2.95 16.45
N PHE A 140 -10.12 3.28 17.09
CA PHE A 140 -10.47 4.67 17.41
C PHE A 140 -9.47 5.29 18.39
N ASP A 141 -9.00 4.56 19.38
CA ASP A 141 -8.04 5.06 20.39
C ASP A 141 -6.71 5.45 19.72
N HIS A 142 -6.27 4.66 18.74
CA HIS A 142 -5.05 4.96 17.99
C HIS A 142 -5.25 6.11 16.98
N PHE A 143 -6.48 6.33 16.52
CA PHE A 143 -6.83 7.42 15.60
C PHE A 143 -7.08 8.75 16.32
N GLU A 144 -7.38 8.75 17.61
CA GLU A 144 -7.71 9.94 18.41
C GLU A 144 -6.69 11.08 18.28
N PRO A 145 -5.35 10.85 18.36
CA PRO A 145 -4.37 11.92 18.18
C PRO A 145 -4.42 12.61 16.81
N ILE A 146 -4.74 11.86 15.75
CA ILE A 146 -4.94 12.41 14.41
C ILE A 146 -6.21 13.27 14.39
N MET A 147 -7.28 12.78 15.01
CA MET A 147 -8.54 13.54 15.11
C MET A 147 -8.35 14.86 15.86
N GLU A 148 -7.61 14.87 16.97
CA GLU A 148 -7.31 16.11 17.72
C GLU A 148 -6.60 17.15 16.85
N GLN A 149 -5.61 16.73 16.07
CA GLN A 149 -4.92 17.59 15.13
C GLN A 149 -5.87 18.10 14.03
N ALA A 150 -6.73 17.23 13.53
CA ALA A 150 -7.69 17.55 12.49
C ALA A 150 -8.75 18.56 12.97
N LEU A 151 -9.26 18.44 14.19
CA LEU A 151 -10.21 19.38 14.80
C LEU A 151 -9.63 20.80 14.89
N GLY A 152 -8.33 20.93 15.15
CA GLY A 152 -7.64 22.20 15.16
C GLY A 152 -7.53 22.86 13.78
N ARG A 153 -7.51 22.05 12.70
CA ARG A 153 -7.42 22.56 11.30
C ARG A 153 -8.77 22.78 10.67
N VAL A 154 -9.71 21.88 10.90
CA VAL A 154 -11.07 21.89 10.33
C VAL A 154 -12.09 21.81 11.46
N PRO A 155 -12.45 22.96 12.07
CA PRO A 155 -13.37 22.98 13.22
C PRO A 155 -14.74 22.36 12.95
N ALA A 156 -15.20 22.35 11.70
CA ALA A 156 -16.47 21.71 11.31
C ALA A 156 -16.53 20.21 11.64
N LEU A 157 -15.38 19.55 11.80
CA LEU A 157 -15.31 18.15 12.24
C LEU A 157 -15.85 17.93 13.66
N GLN A 158 -15.90 18.97 14.51
CA GLN A 158 -16.44 18.85 15.88
C GLN A 158 -17.91 18.41 15.93
N THR A 159 -18.65 18.73 14.88
CA THR A 159 -20.08 18.43 14.79
C THR A 159 -20.42 17.48 13.65
N ALA A 160 -19.43 17.07 12.89
CA ALA A 160 -19.61 16.13 11.79
C ALA A 160 -19.85 14.71 12.32
N GLY A 161 -20.82 14.02 11.72
CA GLY A 161 -21.00 12.59 11.96
C GLY A 161 -19.86 11.78 11.33
N VAL A 162 -19.47 10.70 11.98
CA VAL A 162 -18.52 9.72 11.42
C VAL A 162 -19.31 8.66 10.64
N LYS A 163 -19.09 8.61 9.35
CA LYS A 163 -19.67 7.58 8.49
C LYS A 163 -18.89 6.27 8.57
N MET A 164 -17.56 6.36 8.58
CA MET A 164 -16.68 5.20 8.57
C MET A 164 -15.28 5.58 9.04
N LEU A 165 -14.66 4.70 9.84
CA LEU A 165 -13.22 4.68 10.10
C LEU A 165 -12.65 3.43 9.42
N THR A 166 -11.76 3.63 8.46
CA THR A 166 -11.12 2.56 7.71
C THR A 166 -9.71 2.34 8.23
N ASN A 167 -9.34 1.10 8.51
CA ASN A 167 -7.98 0.71 8.88
C ASN A 167 -7.47 -0.30 7.86
N GLY A 168 -6.33 -0.01 7.25
CA GLY A 168 -5.68 -0.88 6.29
C GLY A 168 -4.18 -0.98 6.52
N PRO A 169 -3.56 -2.10 6.15
CA PRO A 169 -2.11 -2.20 6.23
C PRO A 169 -1.47 -1.44 5.07
N GLU A 170 -0.54 -0.57 5.39
CA GLU A 170 0.25 0.17 4.44
C GLU A 170 1.74 -0.12 4.64
N SER A 171 2.53 -0.16 3.56
CA SER A 171 3.92 -0.58 3.63
C SER A 171 4.89 0.57 3.56
N PHE A 172 5.88 0.55 4.45
CA PHE A 172 6.91 1.55 4.60
C PHE A 172 8.30 0.95 4.62
N THR A 173 9.28 1.75 4.17
CA THR A 173 10.70 1.50 4.36
C THR A 173 11.25 2.33 5.51
N PRO A 174 12.39 1.97 6.10
CA PRO A 174 12.99 2.71 7.21
C PRO A 174 13.37 4.17 6.87
N ASP A 175 13.61 4.46 5.61
CA ASP A 175 14.02 5.79 5.12
C ASP A 175 12.90 6.54 4.36
N GLY A 176 11.71 5.97 4.31
CA GLY A 176 10.58 6.56 3.59
C GLY A 176 10.71 6.59 2.07
N ASN A 177 11.79 6.04 1.49
CA ASN A 177 12.02 6.04 0.05
C ASN A 177 11.58 4.72 -0.58
N PHE A 178 11.24 4.78 -1.86
CA PHE A 178 10.93 3.57 -2.63
C PHE A 178 12.19 2.73 -2.87
N ILE A 179 12.01 1.41 -2.91
CA ILE A 179 13.07 0.47 -3.30
C ILE A 179 12.87 0.16 -4.78
N LEU A 180 13.88 0.45 -5.58
CA LEU A 180 13.88 0.13 -7.00
C LEU A 180 15.30 -0.31 -7.42
N GLY A 181 15.46 -1.57 -7.71
CA GLY A 181 16.76 -2.07 -8.16
C GLY A 181 16.95 -3.56 -7.98
N GLU A 182 18.13 -4.03 -8.39
CA GLU A 182 18.56 -5.40 -8.25
C GLU A 182 18.97 -5.72 -6.81
N ALA A 183 18.52 -6.86 -6.30
CA ALA A 183 18.87 -7.32 -4.97
C ALA A 183 20.34 -7.78 -4.94
N PRO A 184 21.12 -7.38 -3.92
CA PRO A 184 22.52 -7.79 -3.82
C PRO A 184 22.70 -9.29 -3.57
N GLU A 185 21.69 -9.96 -3.00
CA GLU A 185 21.75 -11.38 -2.66
C GLU A 185 21.47 -12.31 -3.85
N LEU A 186 20.74 -11.84 -4.86
CA LEU A 186 20.32 -12.67 -5.99
C LEU A 186 20.35 -11.90 -7.30
N LYS A 187 21.25 -12.27 -8.19
CA LYS A 187 21.36 -11.66 -9.52
C LYS A 187 20.07 -11.84 -10.32
N ASN A 188 19.68 -10.78 -11.04
CA ASN A 188 18.46 -10.71 -11.85
C ASN A 188 17.14 -10.77 -11.05
N PHE A 189 17.20 -10.69 -9.72
CA PHE A 189 16.02 -10.42 -8.90
C PHE A 189 15.94 -8.92 -8.62
N MET A 190 14.90 -8.29 -9.13
CA MET A 190 14.65 -6.87 -8.91
C MET A 190 13.46 -6.69 -7.96
N SER A 191 13.55 -5.68 -7.11
CA SER A 191 12.47 -5.28 -6.20
C SER A 191 11.96 -3.91 -6.62
N ALA A 192 10.64 -3.80 -6.75
CA ALA A 192 9.94 -2.56 -7.05
C ALA A 192 8.61 -2.48 -6.27
N PRO A 193 8.63 -2.62 -4.94
CA PRO A 193 7.42 -2.45 -4.14
C PRO A 193 6.96 -0.99 -4.21
N ALA A 194 5.67 -0.81 -4.35
CA ALA A 194 5.06 0.50 -4.15
C ALA A 194 5.15 0.86 -2.66
N LEU A 195 5.45 2.12 -2.39
CA LEU A 195 5.55 2.68 -1.05
C LEU A 195 4.72 3.96 -1.01
N THR A 196 4.12 4.22 0.12
CA THR A 196 3.64 5.57 0.41
C THR A 196 4.77 6.31 1.12
N PRO A 197 5.28 7.41 0.55
CA PRO A 197 6.28 8.22 1.23
C PRO A 197 5.68 8.79 2.52
N MET A 198 6.37 8.63 3.63
CA MET A 198 6.15 9.50 4.79
C MET A 198 6.88 10.82 4.49
N GLU A 199 6.18 11.80 3.97
CA GLU A 199 6.69 13.17 3.86
C GLU A 199 6.14 14.05 4.97
#